data_2291e767667ff4ea76a939d8b68bad00
#
_entry.id   2291e767667ff4ea76a939d8b68bad00
#
_cell.length_a   1.000
_cell.length_b   1.000
_cell.length_c   1.000
_cell.angle_alpha   90.00
_cell.angle_beta   90.00
_cell.angle_gamma   90.00
#
_symmetry.space_group_name_H-M   'P 1'
#
loop_
_entity.id
_entity.type
_entity.pdbx_description
1 polymer ?
#
loop_
_entity_poly.entity_id
_entity_poly.type
_entity_poly.pdbx_seq_one_letter_code
_entity_poly.pdbx_strand_id
1 'polypeptide(L)'
;MLLIDNILSQTAEVFARTPAELIGRSRKRSIVEARQAAMWAVRQRYPSLSLETIGTAVGGRHYSTVMHALSAVEQRAARRTEYRVQLQHVMERVASPS
;
A
#
# COMPACT_ATOMS: atom_id res chain seq x y z
N MET A 1 -13.33 5.73 3.10
CA MET A 1 -13.90 4.68 2.26
C MET A 1 -13.54 3.34 2.86
N LEU A 2 -14.55 2.54 3.24
CA LEU A 2 -14.35 1.31 4.02
C LEU A 2 -13.44 0.29 3.34
N LEU A 3 -13.57 0.12 2.03
CA LEU A 3 -12.78 -0.89 1.31
C LEU A 3 -11.29 -0.57 1.30
N ILE A 4 -10.97 0.71 1.13
CA ILE A 4 -9.56 1.13 1.15
C ILE A 4 -9.02 1.06 2.58
N ASP A 5 -9.84 1.42 3.57
CA ASP A 5 -9.45 1.31 4.97
C ASP A 5 -9.09 -0.12 5.35
N ASN A 6 -9.85 -1.09 4.83
CA ASN A 6 -9.54 -2.50 5.06
C ASN A 6 -8.18 -2.87 4.46
N ILE A 7 -7.91 -2.41 3.24
CA ILE A 7 -6.61 -2.68 2.60
C ILE A 7 -5.48 -2.07 3.40
N LEU A 8 -5.67 -0.84 3.89
CA LEU A 8 -4.67 -0.19 4.74
C LEU A 8 -4.41 -1.01 6.01
N SER A 9 -5.48 -1.49 6.67
CA SER A 9 -5.35 -2.30 7.88
C SER A 9 -4.62 -3.62 7.61
N GLN A 10 -4.97 -4.31 6.53
CA GLN A 10 -4.34 -5.58 6.20
C GLN A 10 -2.86 -5.39 5.83
N THR A 11 -2.56 -4.34 5.08
CA THR A 11 -1.18 -4.04 4.72
C THR A 11 -0.36 -3.70 5.95
N ALA A 12 -0.90 -2.85 6.82
CA ALA A 12 -0.22 -2.48 8.05
C ALA A 12 0.12 -3.72 8.89
N GLU A 13 -0.84 -4.64 9.01
CA GLU A 13 -0.64 -5.85 9.79
C GLU A 13 0.48 -6.72 9.20
N VAL A 14 0.51 -6.91 7.89
CA VAL A 14 1.56 -7.70 7.24
C VAL A 14 2.94 -7.09 7.47
N PHE A 15 3.03 -5.76 7.47
CA PHE A 15 4.31 -5.07 7.64
C PHE A 15 4.61 -4.70 9.10
N ALA A 16 3.78 -5.15 10.04
CA ALA A 16 3.94 -4.88 11.48
C ALA A 16 3.94 -3.37 11.75
N ARG A 17 3.03 -2.64 11.10
CA ARG A 17 2.83 -1.21 11.26
C ARG A 17 1.36 -0.97 11.60
N THR A 18 1.01 0.29 11.88
CA THR A 18 -0.39 0.66 12.12
C THR A 18 -0.93 1.44 10.91
N PRO A 19 -2.25 1.44 10.70
CA PRO A 19 -2.83 2.27 9.63
C PRO A 19 -2.49 3.75 9.80
N ALA A 20 -2.43 4.24 11.04
CA ALA A 20 -2.06 5.62 11.30
C ALA A 20 -0.65 5.94 10.80
N GLU A 21 0.30 5.01 10.94
CA GLU A 21 1.64 5.20 10.42
C GLU A 21 1.65 5.27 8.89
N LEU A 22 0.81 4.47 8.23
CA LEU A 22 0.77 4.46 6.77
C LEU A 22 0.24 5.77 6.20
N ILE A 23 -0.76 6.36 6.83
CA ILE A 23 -1.34 7.63 6.35
C ILE A 23 -0.65 8.87 6.93
N GLY A 24 0.30 8.67 7.86
CA GLY A 24 1.02 9.76 8.52
C GLY A 24 2.16 10.32 7.69
N ARG A 25 2.98 11.13 8.34
CA ARG A 25 4.06 11.89 7.67
C ARG A 25 5.46 11.30 7.87
N SER A 26 5.56 10.13 8.51
CA SER A 26 6.87 9.54 8.76
C SER A 26 7.62 9.25 7.47
N ARG A 27 8.91 9.52 7.48
CA ARG A 27 9.83 9.20 6.38
C ARG A 27 10.70 7.98 6.72
N LYS A 28 10.40 7.32 7.84
CA LYS A 28 11.12 6.11 8.23
C LYS A 28 10.95 5.08 7.12
N ARG A 29 12.06 4.49 6.70
CA ARG A 29 12.08 3.62 5.53
C ARG A 29 11.07 2.48 5.60
N SER A 30 11.00 1.80 6.75
CA SER A 30 10.08 0.68 6.92
C SER A 30 8.62 1.11 6.80
N ILE A 31 8.29 2.33 7.25
CA ILE A 31 6.94 2.87 7.14
C ILE A 31 6.64 3.29 5.71
N VAL A 32 7.61 3.94 5.04
CA VAL A 32 7.45 4.34 3.65
C VAL A 32 7.22 3.12 2.76
N GLU A 33 7.97 2.05 2.98
CA GLU A 33 7.82 0.83 2.19
C GLU A 33 6.45 0.19 2.39
N ALA A 34 5.95 0.18 3.62
CA ALA A 34 4.62 -0.35 3.91
C ALA A 34 3.52 0.55 3.31
N ARG A 35 3.70 1.87 3.40
CA ARG A 35 2.75 2.83 2.80
C ARG A 35 2.65 2.64 1.30
N GLN A 36 3.79 2.50 0.64
CA GLN A 36 3.82 2.28 -0.80
C GLN A 36 3.18 0.95 -1.18
N ALA A 37 3.40 -0.09 -0.37
CA ALA A 37 2.75 -1.37 -0.57
C ALA A 37 1.23 -1.24 -0.49
N ALA A 38 0.71 -0.41 0.43
CA ALA A 38 -0.72 -0.18 0.55
C ALA A 38 -1.29 0.49 -0.70
N MET A 39 -0.59 1.50 -1.24
CA MET A 39 -1.01 2.15 -2.49
C MET A 39 -1.07 1.14 -3.64
N TRP A 40 -0.04 0.31 -3.73
CA TRP A 40 0.05 -0.73 -4.74
C TRP A 40 -1.12 -1.74 -4.59
N ALA A 41 -1.41 -2.17 -3.37
CA ALA A 41 -2.48 -3.13 -3.11
C ALA A 41 -3.86 -2.56 -3.48
N VAL A 42 -4.10 -1.28 -3.19
CA VAL A 42 -5.34 -0.62 -3.59
C VAL A 42 -5.46 -0.63 -5.11
N ARG A 43 -4.39 -0.32 -5.82
CA ARG A 43 -4.38 -0.30 -7.28
C ARG A 43 -4.62 -1.69 -7.86
N GLN A 44 -4.02 -2.72 -7.26
CA GLN A 44 -4.23 -4.10 -7.71
C GLN A 44 -5.67 -4.56 -7.51
N ARG A 45 -6.25 -4.20 -6.37
CA ARG A 45 -7.60 -4.64 -6.02
C ARG A 45 -8.68 -3.84 -6.76
N TYR A 46 -8.43 -2.56 -6.99
CA TYR A 46 -9.38 -1.65 -7.64
C TYR A 46 -8.69 -0.90 -8.78
N PRO A 47 -8.40 -1.60 -9.90
CA PRO A 47 -7.62 -0.99 -10.98
C PRO A 47 -8.29 0.20 -11.66
N SER A 48 -9.60 0.38 -11.46
CA SER A 48 -10.31 1.52 -12.04
C SER A 48 -10.20 2.80 -11.21
N LEU A 49 -9.69 2.71 -9.97
CA LEU A 49 -9.51 3.91 -9.15
C LEU A 49 -8.37 4.75 -9.70
N SER A 50 -8.57 6.08 -9.72
CA SER A 50 -7.53 7.00 -10.17
C SER A 50 -6.42 7.08 -9.12
N LEU A 51 -5.23 7.44 -9.58
CA LEU A 51 -4.11 7.66 -8.66
C LEU A 51 -4.41 8.80 -7.70
N GLU A 52 -5.18 9.80 -8.15
CA GLU A 52 -5.61 10.90 -7.30
C GLU A 52 -6.47 10.40 -6.14
N THR A 53 -7.42 9.53 -6.42
CA THR A 53 -8.28 8.93 -5.38
C THR A 53 -7.44 8.13 -4.40
N ILE A 54 -6.51 7.33 -4.89
CA ILE A 54 -5.62 6.54 -4.04
C ILE A 54 -4.79 7.45 -3.14
N GLY A 55 -4.21 8.50 -3.71
CA GLY A 55 -3.40 9.44 -2.93
C GLY A 55 -4.18 10.11 -1.83
N THR A 56 -5.41 10.55 -2.14
CA THR A 56 -6.28 11.17 -1.14
C THR A 56 -6.58 10.20 0.00
N ALA A 57 -6.87 8.94 -0.31
CA ALA A 57 -7.21 7.94 0.69
C ALA A 57 -6.00 7.53 1.54
N VAL A 58 -4.79 7.65 1.02
CA VAL A 58 -3.57 7.27 1.74
C VAL A 58 -2.84 8.52 2.21
N GLY A 59 -3.49 9.28 3.07
CA GLY A 59 -2.89 10.42 3.75
C GLY A 59 -2.87 11.72 2.97
N GLY A 60 -3.72 11.88 1.96
CA GLY A 60 -3.81 13.13 1.21
C GLY A 60 -2.58 13.40 0.37
N ARG A 61 -2.06 12.40 -0.31
CA ARG A 61 -0.86 12.54 -1.13
C ARG A 61 -1.19 12.84 -2.58
N HIS A 62 -0.32 13.58 -3.22
CA HIS A 62 -0.46 13.95 -4.62
C HIS A 62 -0.37 12.71 -5.52
N TYR A 63 -1.07 12.72 -6.67
CA TYR A 63 -1.09 11.55 -7.56
C TYR A 63 0.30 11.15 -8.05
N SER A 64 1.22 12.11 -8.21
CA SER A 64 2.57 11.80 -8.66
C SER A 64 3.33 10.97 -7.62
N THR A 65 3.06 11.21 -6.34
CA THR A 65 3.63 10.39 -5.26
C THR A 65 3.16 8.95 -5.38
N VAL A 66 1.87 8.75 -5.70
CA VAL A 66 1.33 7.41 -5.90
C VAL A 66 1.98 6.75 -7.11
N MET A 67 2.13 7.49 -8.20
CA MET A 67 2.75 6.98 -9.42
C MET A 67 4.18 6.48 -9.14
N HIS A 68 4.97 7.28 -8.42
CA HIS A 68 6.32 6.89 -8.04
C HIS A 68 6.33 5.72 -7.08
N ALA A 69 5.35 5.67 -6.17
CA ALA A 69 5.23 4.56 -5.21
C ALA A 69 4.99 3.23 -5.92
N LEU A 70 4.10 3.20 -6.91
CA LEU A 70 3.81 1.98 -7.64
C LEU A 70 5.05 1.44 -8.34
N SER A 71 5.83 2.32 -8.96
CA SER A 71 7.08 1.94 -9.61
C SER A 71 8.09 1.43 -8.59
N ALA A 72 8.21 2.12 -7.45
CA ALA A 72 9.15 1.72 -6.39
C ALA A 72 8.80 0.34 -5.83
N VAL A 73 7.52 0.04 -5.66
CA VAL A 73 7.07 -1.25 -5.16
C VAL A 73 7.49 -2.38 -6.11
N GLU A 74 7.25 -2.18 -7.41
CA GLU A 74 7.60 -3.20 -8.39
C GLU A 74 9.10 -3.44 -8.47
N GLN A 75 9.89 -2.38 -8.43
CA GLN A 75 11.34 -2.49 -8.43
C GLN A 75 11.85 -3.20 -7.17
N ARG A 76 11.29 -2.85 -6.02
CA ARG A 76 11.68 -3.46 -4.75
C ARG A 76 11.32 -4.94 -4.71
N ALA A 77 10.13 -5.29 -5.21
CA ALA A 77 9.69 -6.68 -5.27
C ALA A 77 10.60 -7.52 -6.18
N ALA A 78 11.10 -6.92 -7.25
CA ALA A 78 12.02 -7.62 -8.16
C ALA A 78 13.36 -7.92 -7.49
N ARG A 79 13.77 -7.10 -6.52
CA ARG A 79 15.08 -7.20 -5.87
C ARG A 79 15.05 -7.96 -4.54
N ARG A 80 13.92 -7.89 -3.83
CA ARG A 80 13.81 -8.43 -2.47
C ARG A 80 12.69 -9.44 -2.41
N THR A 81 13.05 -10.70 -2.31
CA THR A 81 12.10 -11.81 -2.22
C THR A 81 11.16 -11.63 -1.02
N GLU A 82 11.72 -11.21 0.12
CA GLU A 82 10.94 -10.97 1.33
C GLU A 82 9.81 -9.97 1.09
N TYR A 83 10.13 -8.86 0.42
CA TYR A 83 9.13 -7.84 0.13
C TYR A 83 8.04 -8.38 -0.81
N ARG A 84 8.45 -9.13 -1.83
CA ARG A 84 7.50 -9.76 -2.76
C ARG A 84 6.55 -10.71 -2.03
N VAL A 85 7.07 -11.50 -1.08
CA VAL A 85 6.25 -12.41 -0.28
C VAL A 85 5.26 -11.62 0.58
N GLN A 86 5.70 -10.51 1.16
CA GLN A 86 4.80 -9.64 1.93
C GLN A 86 3.67 -9.09 1.06
N LEU A 87 3.98 -8.68 -0.16
CA LEU A 87 2.93 -8.21 -1.09
C LEU A 87 1.94 -9.32 -1.40
N GLN A 88 2.41 -10.55 -1.57
CA GLN A 88 1.54 -11.70 -1.82
C GLN A 88 0.60 -11.92 -0.63
N HIS A 89 1.12 -11.82 0.60
CA HIS A 89 0.31 -11.95 1.80
C HIS A 89 -0.76 -10.88 1.88
N VAL A 90 -0.40 -9.63 1.54
CA VAL A 90 -1.39 -8.55 1.52
C VAL A 90 -2.52 -8.88 0.55
N MET A 91 -2.18 -9.30 -0.68
CA MET A 91 -3.18 -9.58 -1.70
C MET A 91 -4.07 -10.78 -1.32
N GLU A 92 -3.49 -11.79 -0.68
CA GLU A 92 -4.27 -12.91 -0.17
C GLU A 92 -5.31 -12.46 0.86
N ARG A 93 -4.90 -11.58 1.77
CA ARG A 93 -5.80 -11.08 2.81
C ARG A 93 -6.93 -10.21 2.24
N VAL A 94 -6.60 -9.33 1.28
CA VAL A 94 -7.61 -8.43 0.72
C VAL A 94 -8.53 -9.12 -0.28
N ALA A 95 -8.11 -10.24 -0.84
CA ALA A 95 -8.94 -11.03 -1.76
C ALA A 95 -9.87 -11.98 -1.02
N SER A 96 -9.54 -12.33 0.22
CA SER A 96 -10.34 -13.26 1.00
C SER A 96 -11.60 -12.59 1.53
N PRO A 97 -12.80 -13.13 1.27
CA PRO A 97 -13.99 -12.65 1.95
C PRO A 97 -13.88 -13.05 3.42
N SER A 98 -14.02 -12.07 4.28
CA SER A 98 -13.96 -12.34 5.72
C SER A 98 -15.31 -12.75 6.28
#